data_fc338a6b23bc58b09df22e1b80b7360e
#
_entry.id   fc338a6b23bc58b09df22e1b80b7360e
#
_cell.length_a   1.000
_cell.length_b   1.000
_cell.length_c   1.000
_cell.angle_alpha   90.00
_cell.angle_beta   90.00
_cell.angle_gamma   90.00
#
_symmetry.space_group_name_H-M   'P 1'
#
loop_
_entity.id
_entity.type
_entity.pdbx_description
1 polymer ?
#
loop_
_entity_poly.entity_id
_entity_poly.type
_entity_poly.pdbx_seq_one_letter_code
_entity_poly.pdbx_strand_id
1 'polypeptide(L)'
;MSDPADYSKNELMIAASARLLAGVENCFVGVGLPNVVCNLAQRTVAPELQLVYESGVFGARPRRLPLSIGDPTLATGATAITSMFELFAFYLQAGLIDVAFLGGAQIDRFGNLNTTVIGDYAQPRVRLPGSGGACEIAIHAKKILVIMRQAERSFVEKLHFRTSPGHSGGVEHDRARGWSGSGPTNVVTDLATYRFDEETGEMTLGTMHPGVSFDDVRASMGWEPRVAPDVAETPPPTDEELRLLREDLDPAGIYTK
;
A
#
# COMPACT_ATOMS: atom_id res chain seq x y z
N MET A 1 -25.20 -5.09 -6.71
CA MET A 1 -24.42 -4.02 -6.02
C MET A 1 -24.84 -4.11 -4.56
N SER A 2 -23.90 -4.46 -3.70
CA SER A 2 -24.14 -4.53 -2.25
C SER A 2 -24.43 -3.12 -1.72
N ASP A 3 -25.40 -3.04 -0.80
CA ASP A 3 -25.75 -1.81 -0.09
C ASP A 3 -24.53 -1.32 0.72
N PRO A 4 -24.24 0.00 0.81
CA PRO A 4 -23.20 0.55 1.70
C PRO A 4 -23.32 0.10 3.17
N ALA A 5 -24.49 -0.36 3.60
CA ALA A 5 -24.72 -0.95 4.91
C ALA A 5 -24.11 -2.36 5.08
N ASP A 6 -23.70 -3.03 4.00
CA ASP A 6 -23.34 -4.45 4.02
C ASP A 6 -21.84 -4.72 4.09
N TYR A 7 -20.97 -3.71 4.03
CA TYR A 7 -19.50 -3.90 4.10
C TYR A 7 -18.80 -2.89 5.00
N SER A 8 -17.67 -3.30 5.55
CA SER A 8 -16.84 -2.43 6.38
C SER A 8 -15.95 -1.52 5.52
N LYS A 9 -15.45 -0.41 6.11
CA LYS A 9 -14.45 0.45 5.46
C LYS A 9 -13.18 -0.32 5.09
N ASN A 10 -12.79 -1.30 5.90
CA ASN A 10 -11.63 -2.14 5.63
C ASN A 10 -11.87 -3.05 4.41
N GLU A 11 -13.04 -3.66 4.30
CA GLU A 11 -13.39 -4.51 3.15
C GLU A 11 -13.36 -3.70 1.84
N LEU A 12 -13.89 -2.47 1.85
CA LEU A 12 -13.81 -1.59 0.69
C LEU A 12 -12.37 -1.21 0.37
N MET A 13 -11.58 -0.83 1.37
CA MET A 13 -10.17 -0.47 1.20
C MET A 13 -9.36 -1.64 0.63
N ILE A 14 -9.62 -2.88 1.09
CA ILE A 14 -8.98 -4.09 0.58
C ILE A 14 -9.38 -4.35 -0.87
N ALA A 15 -10.69 -4.30 -1.20
CA ALA A 15 -11.18 -4.54 -2.55
C ALA A 15 -10.68 -3.48 -3.54
N ALA A 16 -10.72 -2.21 -3.17
CA ALA A 16 -10.19 -1.11 -3.99
C ALA A 16 -8.69 -1.28 -4.27
N SER A 17 -7.91 -1.69 -3.26
CA SER A 17 -6.47 -1.96 -3.41
C SER A 17 -6.19 -3.18 -4.27
N ALA A 18 -6.98 -4.25 -4.13
CA ALA A 18 -6.81 -5.48 -4.91
C ALA A 18 -6.99 -5.24 -6.41
N ARG A 19 -7.96 -4.41 -6.79
CA ARG A 19 -8.23 -4.04 -8.19
C ARG A 19 -7.07 -3.30 -8.85
N LEU A 20 -6.24 -2.59 -8.09
CA LEU A 20 -5.02 -1.93 -8.59
C LEU A 20 -3.91 -2.92 -8.99
N LEU A 21 -4.05 -4.20 -8.64
CA LEU A 21 -3.09 -5.25 -9.00
C LEU A 21 -3.44 -5.96 -10.31
N ALA A 22 -4.48 -5.53 -11.04
CA ALA A 22 -4.81 -6.10 -12.33
C ALA A 22 -3.63 -5.96 -13.31
N GLY A 23 -3.19 -7.09 -13.89
CA GLY A 23 -2.06 -7.13 -14.83
C GLY A 23 -0.67 -7.02 -14.18
N VAL A 24 -0.56 -7.05 -12.85
CA VAL A 24 0.71 -7.10 -12.13
C VAL A 24 1.22 -8.53 -12.08
N GLU A 25 2.49 -8.75 -12.43
CA GLU A 25 3.11 -10.08 -12.43
C GLU A 25 3.65 -10.44 -11.05
N ASN A 26 4.33 -9.49 -10.38
CA ASN A 26 4.90 -9.73 -9.06
C ASN A 26 4.71 -8.55 -8.11
N CYS A 27 4.45 -8.84 -6.84
CA CYS A 27 4.20 -7.86 -5.81
C CYS A 27 5.01 -8.15 -4.55
N PHE A 28 5.81 -7.19 -4.14
CA PHE A 28 6.50 -7.22 -2.84
C PHE A 28 5.50 -6.84 -1.75
N VAL A 29 5.21 -7.77 -0.85
CA VAL A 29 4.11 -7.65 0.09
C VAL A 29 4.57 -7.89 1.53
N GLY A 30 4.09 -7.02 2.43
CA GLY A 30 4.21 -7.21 3.88
C GLY A 30 3.07 -8.02 4.47
N VAL A 31 3.18 -8.33 5.75
CA VAL A 31 2.10 -8.94 6.54
C VAL A 31 1.06 -7.88 6.90
N GLY A 32 -0.19 -8.28 7.15
CA GLY A 32 -1.30 -7.39 7.48
C GLY A 32 -2.22 -7.12 6.30
N LEU A 33 -2.80 -5.93 6.23
CA LEU A 33 -3.74 -5.54 5.15
C LEU A 33 -3.19 -5.81 3.74
N PRO A 34 -1.92 -5.48 3.41
CA PRO A 34 -1.37 -5.77 2.09
C PRO A 34 -1.43 -7.25 1.71
N ASN A 35 -1.25 -8.14 2.68
CA ASN A 35 -1.33 -9.58 2.42
C ASN A 35 -2.76 -10.00 2.05
N VAL A 36 -3.76 -9.50 2.75
CA VAL A 36 -5.18 -9.76 2.43
C VAL A 36 -5.50 -9.25 1.02
N VAL A 37 -5.06 -8.02 0.71
CA VAL A 37 -5.22 -7.39 -0.63
C VAL A 37 -4.66 -8.29 -1.74
N CYS A 38 -3.41 -8.73 -1.60
CA CYS A 38 -2.75 -9.56 -2.61
C CYS A 38 -3.41 -10.94 -2.76
N ASN A 39 -3.83 -11.54 -1.65
CA ASN A 39 -4.54 -12.82 -1.68
C ASN A 39 -5.94 -12.70 -2.29
N LEU A 40 -6.63 -11.58 -2.11
CA LEU A 40 -7.88 -11.28 -2.81
C LEU A 40 -7.62 -11.09 -4.32
N ALA A 41 -6.60 -10.32 -4.68
CA ALA A 41 -6.24 -10.11 -6.08
C ALA A 41 -5.89 -11.42 -6.81
N GLN A 42 -5.17 -12.35 -6.17
CA GLN A 42 -4.88 -13.68 -6.72
C GLN A 42 -6.14 -14.51 -6.99
N ARG A 43 -7.24 -14.27 -6.27
CA ARG A 43 -8.51 -15.00 -6.42
C ARG A 43 -9.49 -14.28 -7.35
N THR A 44 -9.16 -13.07 -7.79
CA THR A 44 -10.05 -12.22 -8.59
C THR A 44 -9.34 -11.70 -9.85
N VAL A 45 -8.69 -10.54 -9.77
CA VAL A 45 -8.20 -9.76 -10.92
C VAL A 45 -6.78 -10.12 -11.38
N ALA A 46 -6.01 -10.85 -10.56
CA ALA A 46 -4.60 -11.16 -10.83
C ALA A 46 -4.23 -12.60 -10.42
N PRO A 47 -4.79 -13.66 -11.07
CA PRO A 47 -4.61 -15.05 -10.65
C PRO A 47 -3.16 -15.54 -10.76
N GLU A 48 -2.35 -14.93 -11.62
CA GLU A 48 -0.94 -15.28 -11.83
C GLU A 48 0.01 -14.43 -10.99
N LEU A 49 -0.52 -13.52 -10.13
CA LEU A 49 0.30 -12.66 -9.29
C LEU A 49 1.24 -13.46 -8.39
N GLN A 50 2.53 -13.20 -8.48
CA GLN A 50 3.56 -13.78 -7.63
C GLN A 50 3.75 -12.92 -6.38
N LEU A 51 3.47 -13.47 -5.20
CA LEU A 51 3.74 -12.79 -3.94
C LEU A 51 5.20 -12.94 -3.56
N VAL A 52 5.86 -11.83 -3.30
CA VAL A 52 7.27 -11.76 -2.91
C VAL A 52 7.36 -11.22 -1.49
N TYR A 53 7.99 -11.98 -0.60
CA TYR A 53 8.13 -11.60 0.81
C TYR A 53 9.59 -11.31 1.17
N GLU A 54 9.80 -10.33 2.02
CA GLU A 54 11.12 -9.87 2.47
C GLU A 54 12.03 -11.00 2.98
N SER A 55 11.44 -12.07 3.52
CA SER A 55 12.15 -13.27 3.95
C SER A 55 12.81 -14.07 2.80
N GLY A 56 12.64 -13.66 1.55
CA GLY A 56 13.21 -14.33 0.37
C GLY A 56 12.28 -15.33 -0.30
N VAL A 57 11.00 -15.30 0.00
CA VAL A 57 10.02 -16.23 -0.58
C VAL A 57 9.37 -15.60 -1.83
N PHE A 58 9.34 -16.34 -2.94
CA PHE A 58 8.69 -15.99 -4.19
C PHE A 58 7.53 -16.93 -4.51
N GLY A 59 6.44 -16.37 -5.05
CA GLY A 59 5.32 -17.13 -5.57
C GLY A 59 4.53 -17.88 -4.50
N ALA A 60 4.57 -17.41 -3.26
CA ALA A 60 3.83 -18.01 -2.16
C ALA A 60 2.33 -18.07 -2.45
N ARG A 61 1.71 -19.18 -2.05
CA ARG A 61 0.25 -19.39 -2.07
C ARG A 61 -0.20 -19.89 -0.70
N PRO A 62 -0.14 -19.05 0.34
CA PRO A 62 -0.42 -19.46 1.71
C PRO A 62 -1.89 -19.89 1.85
N ARG A 63 -2.12 -21.00 2.56
CA ARG A 63 -3.49 -21.50 2.82
C ARG A 63 -4.23 -20.66 3.86
N ARG A 64 -3.50 -19.94 4.69
CA ARG A 64 -4.00 -18.97 5.67
C ARG A 64 -3.14 -17.73 5.64
N LEU A 65 -3.64 -16.64 6.16
CA LEU A 65 -2.85 -15.42 6.32
C LEU A 65 -1.67 -15.67 7.28
N PRO A 66 -0.46 -15.17 6.94
CA PRO A 66 0.71 -15.28 7.81
C PRO A 66 0.58 -14.35 9.02
N LEU A 67 1.06 -14.81 10.17
CA LEU A 67 1.07 -14.02 11.40
C LEU A 67 2.31 -13.10 11.50
N SER A 68 3.37 -13.43 10.77
CA SER A 68 4.61 -12.64 10.70
C SER A 68 5.33 -12.91 9.40
N ILE A 69 6.35 -12.09 9.08
CA ILE A 69 7.20 -12.29 7.90
C ILE A 69 8.04 -13.59 7.96
N GLY A 70 8.22 -14.15 9.14
CA GLY A 70 8.90 -15.43 9.37
C GLY A 70 7.94 -16.62 9.52
N ASP A 71 6.65 -16.45 9.27
CA ASP A 71 5.68 -17.55 9.39
C ASP A 71 5.93 -18.62 8.31
N PRO A 72 6.13 -19.92 8.69
CA PRO A 72 6.38 -21.00 7.74
C PRO A 72 5.29 -21.16 6.66
N THR A 73 4.06 -20.66 6.90
CA THR A 73 2.98 -20.69 5.89
C THR A 73 3.36 -19.95 4.62
N LEU A 74 4.27 -18.97 4.69
CA LEU A 74 4.76 -18.22 3.54
C LEU A 74 5.52 -19.10 2.54
N ALA A 75 6.11 -20.20 2.98
CA ALA A 75 6.77 -21.15 2.09
C ALA A 75 5.79 -22.07 1.34
N THR A 76 4.49 -22.05 1.69
CA THR A 76 3.49 -22.90 1.05
C THR A 76 3.30 -22.51 -0.42
N GLY A 77 3.50 -23.47 -1.32
CA GLY A 77 3.36 -23.27 -2.76
C GLY A 77 4.38 -22.32 -3.39
N ALA A 78 5.43 -21.95 -2.64
CA ALA A 78 6.47 -21.05 -3.13
C ALA A 78 7.14 -21.61 -4.40
N THR A 79 7.32 -20.75 -5.39
CA THR A 79 8.08 -21.07 -6.61
C THR A 79 9.59 -21.13 -6.33
N ALA A 80 10.07 -20.24 -5.46
CA ALA A 80 11.46 -20.20 -5.02
C ALA A 80 11.57 -19.67 -3.60
N ILE A 81 12.64 -20.11 -2.91
CA ILE A 81 13.07 -19.58 -1.63
C ILE A 81 14.54 -19.22 -1.77
N THR A 82 14.86 -17.97 -1.51
CA THR A 82 16.20 -17.42 -1.59
C THR A 82 16.56 -16.68 -0.30
N SER A 83 17.74 -16.10 -0.22
CA SER A 83 18.10 -15.23 0.91
C SER A 83 17.49 -13.85 0.78
N MET A 84 17.28 -13.15 1.90
CA MET A 84 16.91 -11.73 1.90
C MET A 84 17.91 -10.90 1.10
N PHE A 85 19.19 -11.19 1.19
CA PHE A 85 20.24 -10.49 0.43
C PHE A 85 20.02 -10.62 -1.08
N GLU A 86 19.79 -11.83 -1.58
CA GLU A 86 19.55 -12.07 -3.00
C GLU A 86 18.27 -11.35 -3.48
N LEU A 87 17.23 -11.41 -2.66
CA LEU A 87 15.98 -10.70 -2.97
C LEU A 87 16.21 -9.20 -3.15
N PHE A 88 16.89 -8.55 -2.22
CA PHE A 88 17.13 -7.11 -2.29
C PHE A 88 18.13 -6.75 -3.39
N ALA A 89 19.28 -7.45 -3.46
CA ALA A 89 20.35 -7.10 -4.38
C ALA A 89 20.07 -7.49 -5.84
N PHE A 90 19.43 -8.64 -6.09
CA PHE A 90 19.30 -9.16 -7.47
C PHE A 90 17.90 -9.04 -8.06
N TYR A 91 16.88 -8.84 -7.23
CA TYR A 91 15.52 -8.67 -7.74
C TYR A 91 15.01 -7.24 -7.53
N LEU A 92 15.08 -6.73 -6.30
CA LEU A 92 14.55 -5.40 -6.01
C LEU A 92 15.40 -4.31 -6.64
N GLN A 93 16.72 -4.24 -6.37
CA GLN A 93 17.62 -3.23 -6.92
C GLN A 93 17.79 -3.36 -8.44
N ALA A 94 17.60 -4.54 -8.99
CA ALA A 94 17.56 -4.74 -10.44
C ALA A 94 16.25 -4.26 -11.10
N GLY A 95 15.29 -3.73 -10.34
CA GLY A 95 14.02 -3.23 -10.86
C GLY A 95 13.08 -4.31 -11.36
N LEU A 96 13.18 -5.54 -10.84
CA LEU A 96 12.36 -6.68 -11.27
C LEU A 96 11.04 -6.79 -10.50
N ILE A 97 10.83 -5.97 -9.46
CA ILE A 97 9.58 -5.95 -8.68
C ILE A 97 8.63 -4.91 -9.28
N ASP A 98 7.46 -5.35 -9.74
CA ASP A 98 6.50 -4.47 -10.42
C ASP A 98 5.78 -3.54 -9.45
N VAL A 99 5.30 -4.08 -8.33
CA VAL A 99 4.56 -3.34 -7.31
C VAL A 99 5.05 -3.72 -5.93
N ALA A 100 5.11 -2.76 -5.02
CA ALA A 100 5.28 -3.03 -3.61
C ALA A 100 4.26 -2.26 -2.77
N PHE A 101 3.81 -2.87 -1.68
CA PHE A 101 2.97 -2.21 -0.68
C PHE A 101 3.81 -1.61 0.43
N LEU A 102 3.53 -0.35 0.74
CA LEU A 102 4.05 0.33 1.92
C LEU A 102 2.92 0.95 2.73
N GLY A 103 3.20 1.24 3.98
CA GLY A 103 2.36 2.02 4.86
C GLY A 103 3.22 2.89 5.77
N GLY A 104 2.59 3.77 6.53
CA GLY A 104 3.31 4.67 7.43
C GLY A 104 2.43 5.21 8.55
N ALA A 105 3.06 5.75 9.58
CA ALA A 105 2.37 6.52 10.61
C ALA A 105 2.04 7.93 10.12
N GLN A 106 2.82 8.46 9.16
CA GLN A 106 2.56 9.73 8.50
C GLN A 106 2.91 9.64 7.03
N ILE A 107 2.15 10.37 6.21
CA ILE A 107 2.36 10.60 4.79
C ILE A 107 2.20 12.10 4.52
N ASP A 108 2.99 12.65 3.59
CA ASP A 108 2.82 14.01 3.09
C ASP A 108 2.23 14.03 1.68
N ARG A 109 2.01 15.24 1.13
CA ARG A 109 1.40 15.45 -0.19
C ARG A 109 2.19 14.85 -1.35
N PHE A 110 3.46 14.54 -1.16
CA PHE A 110 4.33 13.90 -2.17
C PHE A 110 4.49 12.40 -1.98
N GLY A 111 3.76 11.80 -1.03
CA GLY A 111 3.83 10.38 -0.74
C GLY A 111 5.09 9.94 0.00
N ASN A 112 5.86 10.88 0.58
CA ASN A 112 6.91 10.50 1.53
C ASN A 112 6.28 9.87 2.76
N LEU A 113 6.91 8.83 3.32
CA LEU A 113 6.40 8.08 4.46
C LEU A 113 7.30 8.21 5.68
N ASN A 114 6.68 8.26 6.85
CA ASN A 114 7.35 8.16 8.14
C ASN A 114 6.92 6.90 8.89
N THR A 115 7.89 6.02 9.13
CA THR A 115 7.77 4.84 9.99
C THR A 115 8.82 4.83 11.10
N THR A 116 9.49 5.95 11.36
CA THR A 116 10.65 6.01 12.27
C THR A 116 10.34 6.69 13.60
N VAL A 117 9.73 7.87 13.60
CA VAL A 117 9.56 8.64 14.84
C VAL A 117 8.41 9.65 14.75
N ILE A 118 7.69 9.82 15.84
CA ILE A 118 6.77 10.94 16.02
C ILE A 118 7.37 11.92 17.03
N GLY A 119 7.53 13.17 16.62
CA GLY A 119 8.22 14.21 17.37
C GLY A 119 9.67 14.39 16.93
N ASP A 120 10.49 14.94 17.81
CA ASP A 120 11.92 15.13 17.57
C ASP A 120 12.67 13.78 17.54
N TYR A 121 13.68 13.67 16.67
CA TYR A 121 14.42 12.41 16.51
C TYR A 121 15.25 12.06 17.76
N ALA A 122 15.83 13.03 18.42
CA ALA A 122 16.65 12.82 19.61
C ALA A 122 15.81 12.59 20.88
N GLN A 123 14.61 13.21 20.93
CA GLN A 123 13.67 13.09 22.06
C GLN A 123 12.24 12.78 21.54
N PRO A 124 12.00 11.57 21.02
CA PRO A 124 10.76 11.22 20.37
C PRO A 124 9.59 11.08 21.36
N ARG A 125 8.40 11.55 20.96
CA ARG A 125 7.16 11.20 21.66
C ARG A 125 6.82 9.73 21.46
N VAL A 126 7.05 9.21 20.25
CA VAL A 126 6.85 7.80 19.90
C VAL A 126 8.01 7.35 19.02
N ARG A 127 8.68 6.27 19.39
CA ARG A 127 9.59 5.56 18.52
C ARG A 127 8.78 4.49 17.77
N LEU A 128 8.82 4.55 16.44
CA LEU A 128 8.19 3.59 15.54
C LEU A 128 9.19 2.49 15.15
N PRO A 129 8.76 1.43 14.43
CA PRO A 129 9.63 0.31 14.06
C PRO A 129 10.89 0.70 13.27
N GLY A 130 10.88 1.79 12.54
CA GLY A 130 11.97 2.24 11.68
C GLY A 130 11.74 1.85 10.20
N SER A 131 12.83 1.84 9.43
CA SER A 131 12.76 1.61 7.99
C SER A 131 12.55 0.12 7.63
N GLY A 132 13.27 -0.80 8.30
CA GLY A 132 13.43 -2.11 7.69
C GLY A 132 13.89 -1.97 6.23
N GLY A 133 13.30 -2.73 5.33
CA GLY A 133 13.52 -2.64 3.89
C GLY A 133 12.76 -1.51 3.18
N ALA A 134 11.90 -0.76 3.87
CA ALA A 134 10.96 0.16 3.22
C ALA A 134 11.63 1.28 2.41
N CYS A 135 12.79 1.78 2.83
CA CYS A 135 13.52 2.82 2.06
C CYS A 135 14.04 2.28 0.72
N GLU A 136 14.58 1.06 0.69
CA GLU A 136 15.03 0.39 -0.55
C GLU A 136 13.84 0.02 -1.44
N ILE A 137 12.77 -0.48 -0.85
CA ILE A 137 11.54 -0.82 -1.57
C ILE A 137 10.97 0.42 -2.25
N ALA A 138 10.93 1.56 -1.55
CA ALA A 138 10.36 2.81 -2.07
C ALA A 138 11.07 3.34 -3.32
N ILE A 139 12.37 3.08 -3.47
CA ILE A 139 13.17 3.62 -4.58
C ILE A 139 13.44 2.62 -5.70
N HIS A 140 13.21 1.33 -5.48
CA HIS A 140 13.56 0.30 -6.45
C HIS A 140 12.38 -0.51 -7.00
N ALA A 141 11.27 -0.67 -6.28
CA ALA A 141 10.07 -1.24 -6.88
C ALA A 141 9.51 -0.30 -7.94
N LYS A 142 9.06 -0.84 -9.09
CA LYS A 142 8.59 -0.01 -10.21
C LYS A 142 7.43 0.91 -9.81
N LYS A 143 6.54 0.44 -8.92
CA LYS A 143 5.40 1.21 -8.39
C LYS A 143 5.22 0.93 -6.90
N ILE A 144 4.84 1.95 -6.15
CA ILE A 144 4.47 1.81 -4.75
C ILE A 144 2.98 2.08 -4.58
N LEU A 145 2.29 1.13 -3.96
CA LEU A 145 0.94 1.31 -3.45
C LEU A 145 0.99 1.54 -1.94
N VAL A 146 0.38 2.62 -1.48
CA VAL A 146 0.29 2.90 -0.05
C VAL A 146 -1.11 2.56 0.44
N ILE A 147 -1.20 1.79 1.51
CA ILE A 147 -2.46 1.49 2.17
C ILE A 147 -2.36 1.89 3.65
N MET A 148 -3.24 2.80 4.08
CA MET A 148 -3.23 3.31 5.44
C MET A 148 -4.53 4.02 5.82
N ARG A 149 -4.82 4.14 7.11
CA ARG A 149 -5.96 4.93 7.59
C ARG A 149 -5.69 6.42 7.46
N GLN A 150 -6.71 7.16 7.04
CA GLN A 150 -6.65 8.60 6.88
C GLN A 150 -7.11 9.32 8.15
N ALA A 151 -6.26 10.22 8.61
CA ALA A 151 -6.56 11.13 9.71
C ALA A 151 -5.58 12.31 9.67
N GLU A 152 -5.93 13.46 10.22
CA GLU A 152 -5.08 14.66 10.28
C GLU A 152 -3.68 14.38 10.87
N ARG A 153 -3.59 13.48 11.86
CA ARG A 153 -2.31 13.06 12.46
C ARG A 153 -1.44 12.19 11.54
N SER A 154 -2.02 11.56 10.52
CA SER A 154 -1.32 10.68 9.58
C SER A 154 -1.11 11.32 8.20
N PHE A 155 -2.00 12.19 7.76
CA PHE A 155 -1.87 12.98 6.53
C PHE A 155 -1.39 14.39 6.91
N VAL A 156 -0.08 14.58 6.98
CA VAL A 156 0.55 15.78 7.56
C VAL A 156 1.21 16.65 6.48
N GLU A 157 1.17 17.96 6.63
CA GLU A 157 1.85 18.87 5.71
C GLU A 157 3.37 18.65 5.73
N LYS A 158 3.92 18.31 6.91
CA LYS A 158 5.34 18.06 7.11
C LYS A 158 5.55 16.84 8.00
N LEU A 159 6.30 15.87 7.49
CA LEU A 159 6.70 14.70 8.25
C LEU A 159 7.62 15.05 9.40
N HIS A 160 7.49 14.36 10.52
CA HIS A 160 8.47 14.43 11.60
C HIS A 160 9.80 13.78 11.24
N PHE A 161 9.76 12.76 10.37
CA PHE A 161 10.94 12.11 9.82
C PHE A 161 10.57 11.47 8.47
N ARG A 162 11.44 11.56 7.48
CA ARG A 162 11.23 10.89 6.19
C ARG A 162 11.98 9.56 6.18
N THR A 163 11.25 8.47 6.33
CA THR A 163 11.80 7.11 6.29
C THR A 163 11.90 6.59 4.85
N SER A 164 10.82 6.72 4.08
CA SER A 164 10.77 6.30 2.69
C SER A 164 10.43 7.49 1.80
N PRO A 165 11.18 7.74 0.73
CA PRO A 165 10.90 8.85 -0.17
C PRO A 165 9.67 8.59 -1.05
N GLY A 166 8.99 9.68 -1.40
CA GLY A 166 8.01 9.77 -2.46
C GLY A 166 8.50 10.75 -3.55
N HIS A 167 7.60 11.48 -4.17
CA HIS A 167 7.90 12.39 -5.29
C HIS A 167 8.44 13.77 -4.88
N SER A 168 9.26 13.88 -3.83
CA SER A 168 9.71 15.16 -3.28
C SER A 168 10.67 15.95 -4.19
N GLY A 169 10.27 16.36 -5.32
CA GLY A 169 11.06 17.11 -6.30
C GLY A 169 10.58 16.84 -7.73
N GLY A 170 9.48 16.08 -7.84
CA GLY A 170 8.93 15.62 -9.11
C GLY A 170 9.64 14.36 -9.65
N VAL A 171 8.99 13.70 -10.59
CA VAL A 171 9.45 12.43 -11.16
C VAL A 171 10.81 12.53 -11.84
N GLU A 172 11.11 13.66 -12.49
CA GLU A 172 12.43 13.88 -13.13
C GLU A 172 13.57 13.98 -12.11
N HIS A 173 13.30 14.60 -10.96
CA HIS A 173 14.30 14.70 -9.90
C HIS A 173 14.66 13.33 -9.32
N ASP A 174 13.69 12.44 -9.19
CA ASP A 174 13.88 11.10 -8.66
C ASP A 174 14.69 10.24 -9.66
N ARG A 175 14.42 10.36 -10.96
CA ARG A 175 15.20 9.73 -12.02
C ARG A 175 16.66 10.21 -12.05
N ALA A 176 16.89 11.50 -11.82
CA ALA A 176 18.23 12.06 -11.76
C ALA A 176 19.07 11.51 -10.59
N ARG A 177 18.43 10.95 -9.57
CA ARG A 177 19.08 10.26 -8.44
C ARG A 177 19.44 8.81 -8.72
N GLY A 178 19.11 8.29 -9.90
CA GLY A 178 19.36 6.90 -10.29
C GLY A 178 18.40 5.90 -9.65
N TRP A 179 17.22 6.35 -9.17
CA TRP A 179 16.20 5.45 -8.66
C TRP A 179 15.52 4.72 -9.81
N SER A 180 15.42 3.41 -9.70
CA SER A 180 14.81 2.56 -10.73
C SER A 180 13.27 2.55 -10.66
N GLY A 181 12.70 2.87 -9.50
CA GLY A 181 11.26 2.94 -9.28
C GLY A 181 10.62 4.25 -9.72
N SER A 182 9.31 4.21 -9.94
CA SER A 182 8.50 5.41 -10.24
C SER A 182 7.91 6.06 -8.97
N GLY A 183 8.26 5.57 -7.77
CA GLY A 183 7.71 6.04 -6.51
C GLY A 183 6.25 5.64 -6.28
N PRO A 184 5.54 6.31 -5.35
CA PRO A 184 4.16 6.02 -5.05
C PRO A 184 3.24 6.39 -6.23
N THR A 185 2.36 5.45 -6.60
CA THR A 185 1.38 5.67 -7.68
C THR A 185 -0.03 5.85 -7.13
N ASN A 186 -0.35 5.15 -6.06
CA ASN A 186 -1.66 5.25 -5.43
C ASN A 186 -1.56 5.21 -3.91
N VAL A 187 -2.48 5.91 -3.26
CA VAL A 187 -2.75 5.78 -1.82
C VAL A 187 -4.21 5.37 -1.67
N VAL A 188 -4.45 4.28 -0.95
CA VAL A 188 -5.80 3.82 -0.62
C VAL A 188 -6.01 3.96 0.87
N THR A 189 -7.09 4.63 1.25
CA THR A 189 -7.43 4.88 2.64
C THR A 189 -8.83 4.35 2.97
N ASP A 190 -9.27 4.55 4.18
CA ASP A 190 -10.64 4.23 4.62
C ASP A 190 -11.68 5.33 4.26
N LEU A 191 -11.25 6.39 3.55
CA LEU A 191 -12.13 7.47 3.07
C LEU A 191 -12.10 7.62 1.54
N ALA A 192 -10.94 7.39 0.92
CA ALA A 192 -10.73 7.78 -0.48
C ALA A 192 -9.56 6.99 -1.11
N THR A 193 -9.45 7.10 -2.42
CA THR A 193 -8.25 6.72 -3.15
C THR A 193 -7.60 7.93 -3.80
N TYR A 194 -6.29 7.91 -3.85
CA TYR A 194 -5.49 9.00 -4.42
C TYR A 194 -4.55 8.45 -5.49
N ARG A 195 -4.22 9.30 -6.44
CA ARG A 195 -3.14 9.12 -7.41
C ARG A 195 -2.17 10.30 -7.32
N PHE A 196 -1.06 10.22 -8.00
CA PHE A 196 -0.10 11.32 -8.03
C PHE A 196 -0.11 11.99 -9.40
N ASP A 197 -0.05 13.30 -9.39
CA ASP A 197 0.06 14.12 -10.59
C ASP A 197 1.43 13.90 -11.23
N GLU A 198 1.49 13.60 -12.52
CA GLU A 198 2.71 13.22 -13.22
C GLU A 198 3.73 14.36 -13.33
N GLU A 199 3.28 15.61 -13.36
CA GLU A 199 4.16 16.78 -13.49
C GLU A 199 4.68 17.23 -12.13
N THR A 200 3.80 17.36 -11.15
CA THR A 200 4.13 17.94 -9.84
C THR A 200 4.54 16.89 -8.81
N GLY A 201 4.15 15.63 -9.00
CA GLY A 201 4.29 14.57 -8.00
C GLY A 201 3.38 14.75 -6.79
N GLU A 202 2.39 15.63 -6.85
CA GLU A 202 1.46 15.86 -5.73
C GLU A 202 0.30 14.87 -5.72
N MET A 203 -0.05 14.43 -4.51
CA MET A 203 -1.22 13.58 -4.26
C MET A 203 -2.51 14.28 -4.67
N THR A 204 -3.31 13.59 -5.47
CA THR A 204 -4.56 14.11 -6.03
C THR A 204 -5.69 13.12 -5.73
N LEU A 205 -6.81 13.60 -5.22
CA LEU A 205 -8.00 12.81 -4.92
C LEU A 205 -8.55 12.19 -6.20
N GLY A 206 -8.56 10.87 -6.29
CA GLY A 206 -9.05 10.12 -7.44
C GLY A 206 -10.48 9.63 -7.27
N THR A 207 -10.79 8.99 -6.13
CA THR A 207 -12.17 8.59 -5.81
C THR A 207 -12.48 8.81 -4.34
N MET A 208 -13.74 9.05 -4.01
CA MET A 208 -14.26 9.06 -2.63
C MET A 208 -15.05 7.77 -2.38
N HIS A 209 -14.96 7.25 -1.18
CA HIS A 209 -15.73 6.07 -0.79
C HIS A 209 -17.22 6.43 -0.65
N PRO A 210 -18.15 5.48 -0.89
CA PRO A 210 -19.57 5.72 -0.71
C PRO A 210 -19.89 6.30 0.67
N GLY A 211 -20.67 7.39 0.67
CA GLY A 211 -21.06 8.10 1.89
C GLY A 211 -20.00 9.03 2.49
N VAL A 212 -18.83 9.15 1.88
CA VAL A 212 -17.78 10.10 2.30
C VAL A 212 -17.93 11.40 1.51
N SER A 213 -17.98 12.53 2.21
CA SER A 213 -18.00 13.85 1.58
C SER A 213 -16.58 14.41 1.35
N PHE A 214 -16.48 15.40 0.47
CA PHE A 214 -15.21 16.12 0.30
C PHE A 214 -14.75 16.82 1.59
N ASP A 215 -15.68 17.32 2.39
CA ASP A 215 -15.37 17.94 3.67
C ASP A 215 -14.79 16.95 4.68
N ASP A 216 -15.22 15.67 4.68
CA ASP A 216 -14.63 14.62 5.50
C ASP A 216 -13.18 14.34 5.08
N VAL A 217 -12.93 14.27 3.77
CA VAL A 217 -11.58 14.10 3.22
C VAL A 217 -10.70 15.26 3.64
N ARG A 218 -11.15 16.50 3.42
CA ARG A 218 -10.44 17.73 3.73
C ARG A 218 -10.11 17.84 5.23
N ALA A 219 -11.07 17.55 6.10
CA ALA A 219 -10.91 17.65 7.55
C ALA A 219 -9.89 16.62 8.11
N SER A 220 -9.58 15.57 7.35
CA SER A 220 -8.63 14.53 7.72
C SER A 220 -7.22 14.72 7.13
N MET A 221 -6.94 15.87 6.51
CA MET A 221 -5.65 16.18 5.87
C MET A 221 -5.03 17.46 6.44
N GLY A 222 -3.71 17.47 6.57
CA GLY A 222 -2.93 18.63 6.98
C GLY A 222 -2.64 19.65 5.87
N TRP A 223 -3.21 19.43 4.65
CA TRP A 223 -3.11 20.35 3.50
C TRP A 223 -4.41 20.32 2.70
N GLU A 224 -4.64 21.33 1.86
CA GLU A 224 -5.81 21.39 0.98
C GLU A 224 -5.69 20.31 -0.13
N PRO A 225 -6.62 19.33 -0.21
CA PRO A 225 -6.55 18.26 -1.19
C PRO A 225 -6.70 18.78 -2.63
N ARG A 226 -5.82 18.36 -3.52
CA ARG A 226 -6.05 18.51 -4.97
C ARG A 226 -7.08 17.48 -5.41
N VAL A 227 -7.95 17.87 -6.32
CA VAL A 227 -9.03 17.02 -6.83
C VAL A 227 -8.78 16.73 -8.30
N ALA A 228 -8.84 15.46 -8.69
CA ALA A 228 -8.74 15.09 -10.08
C ALA A 228 -9.97 15.59 -10.89
N PRO A 229 -9.79 15.95 -12.16
CA PRO A 229 -10.91 16.39 -13.00
C PRO A 229 -11.99 15.31 -13.17
N ASP A 230 -11.62 14.05 -13.05
CA ASP A 230 -12.44 12.86 -13.20
C ASP A 230 -12.72 12.16 -11.88
N VAL A 231 -12.71 12.91 -10.76
CA VAL A 231 -13.04 12.36 -9.45
C VAL A 231 -14.40 11.66 -9.47
N ALA A 232 -14.44 10.45 -8.90
CA ALA A 232 -15.62 9.60 -8.92
C ALA A 232 -15.88 8.96 -7.56
N GLU A 233 -16.97 8.21 -7.43
CA GLU A 233 -17.17 7.34 -6.28
C GLU A 233 -16.41 6.03 -6.45
N THR A 234 -15.76 5.55 -5.38
CA THR A 234 -15.08 4.25 -5.38
C THR A 234 -16.11 3.14 -5.57
N PRO A 235 -15.94 2.25 -6.57
CA PRO A 235 -16.86 1.12 -6.73
C PRO A 235 -16.89 0.24 -5.48
N PRO A 236 -18.07 -0.08 -4.93
CA PRO A 236 -18.20 -0.94 -3.75
C PRO A 236 -17.61 -2.34 -4.01
N PRO A 237 -17.30 -3.11 -2.96
CA PRO A 237 -16.95 -4.50 -3.10
C PRO A 237 -18.07 -5.30 -3.78
N THR A 238 -17.71 -6.26 -4.61
CA THR A 238 -18.66 -7.21 -5.18
C THR A 238 -19.03 -8.28 -4.14
N ASP A 239 -20.16 -8.97 -4.33
CA ASP A 239 -20.58 -10.07 -3.46
C ASP A 239 -19.51 -11.18 -3.41
N GLU A 240 -18.83 -11.45 -4.52
CA GLU A 240 -17.76 -12.45 -4.57
C GLU A 240 -16.50 -11.97 -3.79
N GLU A 241 -16.10 -10.70 -3.90
CA GLU A 241 -15.00 -10.14 -3.10
C GLU A 241 -15.32 -10.23 -1.60
N LEU A 242 -16.54 -9.90 -1.20
CA LEU A 242 -16.98 -10.01 0.20
C LEU A 242 -17.00 -11.46 0.68
N ARG A 243 -17.51 -12.39 -0.13
CA ARG A 243 -17.51 -13.82 0.19
C ARG A 243 -16.08 -14.33 0.40
N LEU A 244 -15.17 -14.04 -0.53
CA LEU A 244 -13.76 -14.43 -0.44
C LEU A 244 -13.09 -13.85 0.81
N LEU A 245 -13.36 -12.59 1.14
CA LEU A 245 -12.80 -11.95 2.33
C LEU A 245 -13.31 -12.61 3.62
N ARG A 246 -14.61 -12.82 3.73
CA ARG A 246 -15.27 -13.25 4.96
C ARG A 246 -15.18 -14.75 5.23
N GLU A 247 -15.20 -15.57 4.17
CA GLU A 247 -15.23 -17.02 4.32
C GLU A 247 -13.86 -17.67 4.15
N ASP A 248 -13.03 -17.15 3.22
CA ASP A 248 -11.80 -17.81 2.82
C ASP A 248 -10.53 -17.13 3.40
N LEU A 249 -10.45 -15.78 3.36
CA LEU A 249 -9.22 -15.07 3.66
C LEU A 249 -9.12 -14.63 5.12
N ASP A 250 -10.19 -14.05 5.65
CA ASP A 250 -10.22 -13.51 7.02
C ASP A 250 -11.49 -13.91 7.78
N PRO A 251 -11.80 -15.21 7.90
CA PRO A 251 -13.04 -15.67 8.56
C PRO A 251 -13.12 -15.25 10.03
N ALA A 252 -11.98 -14.94 10.66
CA ALA A 252 -11.95 -14.42 12.02
C ALA A 252 -12.19 -12.89 12.09
N GLY A 253 -12.19 -12.18 10.97
CA GLY A 253 -12.38 -10.74 10.91
C GLY A 253 -11.27 -9.94 11.59
N ILE A 254 -10.02 -10.39 11.45
CA ILE A 254 -8.84 -9.72 12.05
C ILE A 254 -8.53 -8.41 11.29
N TYR A 255 -8.70 -8.42 9.99
CA TYR A 255 -8.38 -7.31 9.10
C TYR A 255 -9.61 -6.65 8.47
N THR A 256 -10.70 -7.39 8.32
CA THR A 256 -11.93 -6.94 7.64
C THR A 256 -12.91 -6.20 8.55
N LYS A 257 -12.79 -6.34 9.87
CA LYS A 257 -13.63 -5.64 10.87
C LYS A 257 -13.05 -4.35 11.37
#